data_add6e43bd1a989157c8c60944ec74d7e
#
_entry.id   add6e43bd1a989157c8c60944ec74d7e
#
_cell.length_a   1.000
_cell.length_b   1.000
_cell.length_c   1.000
_cell.angle_alpha   90.00
_cell.angle_beta   90.00
_cell.angle_gamma   90.00
#
_symmetry.space_group_name_H-M   'P 1'
#
loop_
_entity.id
_entity.type
_entity.pdbx_description
1 polymer ?
#
loop_
_entity_poly.entity_id
_entity_poly.type
_entity_poly.pdbx_seq_one_letter_code
_entity_poly.pdbx_strand_id
1 'polypeptide(L)'
;MSRQQPQEQADAARTIHSKENVDVQVAIQECEKCHDVCVSTMTHCLDQGSRHAEADHIKALLDCIDFCTTCAGFMLRDSLAHRRVCEICAEVCDACAVSCEGFQTTRL
;
A
#
# COMPACT_ATOMS: atom_id res chain seq x y z
N MET A 1 23.91 6.44 11.80
CA MET A 1 23.45 6.03 12.41
C MET A 1 23.51 4.95 12.73
N SER A 2 23.60 4.62 13.24
CA SER A 2 23.72 3.57 13.51
C SER A 2 23.06 3.01 13.88
N ARG A 3 22.88 2.71 13.96
CA ARG A 3 22.15 2.03 14.15
C ARG A 3 22.32 1.06 15.02
N GLN A 4 21.52 0.59 15.55
CA GLN A 4 21.77 -0.36 16.38
C GLN A 4 22.18 -1.51 15.76
N GLN A 5 22.62 -2.45 16.37
CA GLN A 5 23.03 -3.66 15.80
C GLN A 5 21.85 -4.39 15.29
N PRO A 6 21.85 -4.80 14.05
CA PRO A 6 20.74 -5.53 13.47
C PRO A 6 20.39 -6.79 14.25
N GLN A 7 21.38 -7.48 14.79
CA GLN A 7 21.12 -8.71 15.54
C GLN A 7 20.35 -8.42 16.81
N GLU A 8 20.75 -7.38 17.50
CA GLU A 8 20.11 -6.98 18.74
C GLU A 8 18.65 -6.64 18.49
N GLN A 9 18.39 -5.92 17.44
CA GLN A 9 17.05 -5.52 17.09
C GLN A 9 16.20 -6.72 16.70
N ALA A 10 16.76 -7.65 15.96
CA ALA A 10 16.05 -8.85 15.56
C ALA A 10 15.69 -9.70 16.77
N ASP A 11 16.60 -9.80 17.73
CA ASP A 11 16.35 -10.57 18.93
C ASP A 11 15.23 -9.97 19.75
N ALA A 12 15.24 -8.65 19.91
CA ALA A 12 14.20 -7.95 20.65
C ALA A 12 12.85 -8.15 19.99
N ALA A 13 12.80 -8.04 18.68
CA ALA A 13 11.56 -8.20 17.94
C ALA A 13 11.00 -9.62 18.12
N ARG A 14 11.88 -10.61 18.04
CA ARG A 14 11.45 -11.99 18.18
C ARG A 14 10.91 -12.26 19.56
N THR A 15 11.56 -11.72 20.58
CA THR A 15 11.20 -12.01 21.94
C THR A 15 9.92 -11.35 22.36
N ILE A 16 9.71 -10.11 21.92
CA ILE A 16 8.64 -9.27 22.44
C ILE A 16 7.48 -9.17 21.48
N HIS A 17 7.77 -8.98 20.19
CA HIS A 17 6.75 -8.69 19.20
C HIS A 17 6.80 -9.61 18.01
N SER A 18 7.15 -10.86 18.21
CA SER A 18 7.34 -11.76 17.07
C SER A 18 6.10 -11.82 16.17
N LYS A 19 4.92 -11.91 16.78
CA LYS A 19 3.71 -12.00 15.98
C LYS A 19 3.42 -10.69 15.26
N GLU A 20 3.54 -9.59 15.98
CA GLU A 20 3.34 -8.27 15.38
C GLU A 20 4.33 -8.02 14.27
N ASN A 21 5.58 -8.47 14.47
CA ASN A 21 6.60 -8.27 13.46
C ASN A 21 6.28 -9.02 12.18
N VAL A 22 5.76 -10.25 12.31
CA VAL A 22 5.36 -11.03 11.15
C VAL A 22 4.19 -10.35 10.43
N ASP A 23 3.22 -9.87 11.19
CA ASP A 23 2.07 -9.17 10.61
C ASP A 23 2.50 -7.92 9.88
N VAL A 24 3.45 -7.19 10.44
CA VAL A 24 3.96 -5.97 9.81
C VAL A 24 4.68 -6.32 8.50
N GLN A 25 5.46 -7.39 8.49
CA GLN A 25 6.14 -7.81 7.28
C GLN A 25 5.16 -8.16 6.18
N VAL A 26 4.09 -8.87 6.52
CA VAL A 26 3.04 -9.19 5.56
C VAL A 26 2.38 -7.91 5.05
N ALA A 27 2.10 -6.98 5.95
CA ALA A 27 1.46 -5.73 5.56
C ALA A 27 2.34 -4.92 4.62
N ILE A 28 3.65 -4.89 4.88
CA ILE A 28 4.58 -4.19 3.99
C ILE A 28 4.54 -4.82 2.60
N GLN A 29 4.58 -6.14 2.53
CA GLN A 29 4.53 -6.84 1.26
C GLN A 29 3.24 -6.56 0.51
N GLU A 30 2.12 -6.50 1.23
CA GLU A 30 0.84 -6.20 0.61
C GLU A 30 0.80 -4.78 0.06
N CYS A 31 1.39 -3.83 0.78
CA CYS A 31 1.47 -2.46 0.29
C CYS A 31 2.31 -2.37 -0.98
N GLU A 32 3.42 -3.08 -1.01
CA GLU A 32 4.30 -3.08 -2.18
C GLU A 32 3.61 -3.70 -3.38
N LYS A 33 2.89 -4.79 -3.15
CA LYS A 33 2.15 -5.46 -4.20
C LYS A 33 1.04 -4.57 -4.73
N CYS A 34 0.31 -3.93 -3.83
CA CYS A 34 -0.77 -3.03 -4.21
C CYS A 34 -0.24 -1.87 -5.04
N HIS A 35 0.89 -1.31 -4.62
CA HIS A 35 1.55 -0.24 -5.37
C HIS A 35 1.82 -0.69 -6.81
N ASP A 36 2.44 -1.84 -6.96
CA ASP A 36 2.84 -2.32 -8.28
C ASP A 36 1.63 -2.59 -9.17
N VAL A 37 0.60 -3.20 -8.61
CA VAL A 37 -0.62 -3.49 -9.34
C VAL A 37 -1.30 -2.19 -9.78
N CYS A 38 -1.34 -1.20 -8.88
CA CYS A 38 -1.98 0.08 -9.20
C CYS A 38 -1.24 0.85 -10.28
N VAL A 39 0.09 0.82 -10.26
CA VAL A 39 0.88 1.48 -11.31
C VAL A 39 0.59 0.83 -12.65
N SER A 40 0.58 -0.50 -12.68
CA SER A 40 0.30 -1.25 -13.89
C SER A 40 -1.11 -0.98 -14.40
N THR A 41 -2.07 -0.95 -13.49
CA THR A 41 -3.47 -0.68 -13.83
C THR A 41 -3.63 0.73 -14.37
N MET A 42 -2.96 1.71 -13.75
CA MET A 42 -3.03 3.08 -14.21
C MET A 42 -2.53 3.22 -15.64
N THR A 43 -1.41 2.56 -15.93
CA THR A 43 -0.85 2.58 -17.27
C THR A 43 -1.85 2.02 -18.27
N HIS A 44 -2.47 0.89 -17.91
CA HIS A 44 -3.48 0.27 -18.79
C HIS A 44 -4.66 1.21 -19.00
N CYS A 45 -5.14 1.83 -17.93
CA CYS A 45 -6.30 2.71 -18.03
C CYS A 45 -6.01 3.93 -18.88
N LEU A 46 -4.81 4.49 -18.75
CA LEU A 46 -4.44 5.64 -19.58
C LEU A 46 -4.35 5.24 -21.05
N ASP A 47 -3.86 4.04 -21.32
CA ASP A 47 -3.79 3.55 -22.70
C ASP A 47 -5.16 3.32 -23.29
N GLN A 48 -6.10 2.84 -22.48
CA GLN A 48 -7.47 2.61 -22.93
C GLN A 48 -8.18 3.92 -23.24
N GLY A 49 -7.91 4.94 -22.44
CA GLY A 49 -8.56 6.22 -22.62
C GLY A 49 -10.03 6.20 -22.25
N SER A 50 -10.76 7.22 -22.66
CA SER A 50 -12.19 7.32 -22.41
C SER A 50 -12.50 7.21 -20.93
N ARG A 51 -13.49 6.40 -20.56
CA ARG A 51 -13.88 6.24 -19.16
C ARG A 51 -12.75 5.77 -18.27
N HIS A 52 -11.88 4.90 -18.80
CA HIS A 52 -10.75 4.40 -18.04
C HIS A 52 -9.79 5.50 -17.62
N ALA A 53 -9.73 6.57 -18.39
CA ALA A 53 -8.81 7.67 -18.11
C ALA A 53 -9.50 8.87 -17.46
N GLU A 54 -10.72 8.69 -16.95
CA GLU A 54 -11.40 9.79 -16.27
C GLU A 54 -10.65 10.19 -15.01
N ALA A 55 -10.71 11.49 -14.73
CA ALA A 55 -9.91 12.07 -13.66
C ALA A 55 -10.12 11.40 -12.31
N ASP A 56 -11.38 11.15 -11.96
CA ASP A 56 -11.65 10.57 -10.63
C ASP A 56 -11.05 9.18 -10.47
N HIS A 57 -11.09 8.39 -11.54
CA HIS A 57 -10.51 7.05 -11.50
C HIS A 57 -8.99 7.10 -11.39
N ILE A 58 -8.38 7.95 -12.20
CA ILE A 58 -6.92 8.09 -12.18
C ILE A 58 -6.45 8.64 -10.84
N LYS A 59 -7.18 9.59 -10.27
CA LYS A 59 -6.83 10.12 -8.95
C LYS A 59 -6.90 9.05 -7.87
N ALA A 60 -7.91 8.18 -7.94
CA ALA A 60 -8.03 7.10 -6.97
C ALA A 60 -6.84 6.15 -7.05
N LEU A 61 -6.39 5.85 -8.26
CA LEU A 61 -5.21 5.02 -8.45
C LEU A 61 -3.95 5.69 -7.93
N LEU A 62 -3.79 6.99 -8.20
CA LEU A 62 -2.63 7.73 -7.71
C LEU A 62 -2.62 7.81 -6.20
N ASP A 63 -3.77 8.06 -5.59
CA ASP A 63 -3.86 8.10 -4.13
C ASP A 63 -3.42 6.77 -3.53
N CYS A 64 -3.87 5.68 -4.13
CA CYS A 64 -3.53 4.36 -3.64
C CYS A 64 -2.02 4.09 -3.78
N ILE A 65 -1.45 4.46 -4.92
CA ILE A 65 -0.02 4.30 -5.17
C ILE A 65 0.78 5.07 -4.11
N ASP A 66 0.42 6.32 -3.88
CA ASP A 66 1.14 7.17 -2.95
C ASP A 66 1.02 6.68 -1.51
N PHE A 67 -0.18 6.30 -1.10
CA PHE A 67 -0.39 5.84 0.26
C PHE A 67 0.27 4.49 0.53
N CYS A 68 0.27 3.61 -0.45
CA CYS A 68 0.95 2.32 -0.27
C CYS A 68 2.44 2.51 -0.07
N THR A 69 3.06 3.41 -0.83
CA THR A 69 4.47 3.73 -0.65
C THR A 69 4.72 4.33 0.73
N THR A 70 3.89 5.28 1.11
CA THR A 70 4.03 5.96 2.39
C THR A 70 3.83 5.00 3.55
N CYS A 71 2.79 4.19 3.49
CA CYS A 71 2.47 3.25 4.55
C CYS A 71 3.61 2.24 4.75
N ALA A 72 4.12 1.70 3.65
CA ALA A 72 5.25 0.78 3.73
C ALA A 72 6.45 1.44 4.41
N GLY A 73 6.73 2.68 4.05
CA GLY A 73 7.84 3.42 4.66
C GLY A 73 7.66 3.61 6.16
N PHE A 74 6.46 3.99 6.57
CA PHE A 74 6.18 4.16 7.99
C PHE A 74 6.35 2.85 8.75
N MET A 75 5.91 1.74 8.18
CA MET A 75 6.05 0.43 8.81
C MET A 75 7.50 -0.02 8.85
N LEU A 76 8.25 0.22 7.77
CA LEU A 76 9.64 -0.20 7.69
C LEU A 76 10.51 0.45 8.76
N ARG A 77 10.22 1.70 9.10
CA ARG A 77 11.01 2.38 10.12
C ARG A 77 10.34 2.35 11.50
N ASP A 78 9.31 1.53 11.63
CA ASP A 78 8.61 1.36 12.91
C ASP A 78 8.18 2.69 13.50
N SER A 79 7.56 3.51 12.67
CA SER A 79 7.09 4.83 13.09
C SER A 79 5.95 4.70 14.07
N LEU A 80 5.90 5.59 15.04
CA LEU A 80 4.79 5.62 15.99
C LEU A 80 3.46 5.94 15.31
N ALA A 81 3.52 6.54 14.13
CA ALA A 81 2.32 6.92 13.39
C ALA A 81 1.85 5.85 12.43
N HIS A 82 2.55 4.71 12.31
CA HIS A 82 2.24 3.78 11.23
C HIS A 82 0.83 3.21 11.32
N ARG A 83 0.31 3.06 12.52
CA ARG A 83 -1.02 2.48 12.68
C ARG A 83 -2.09 3.37 12.04
N ARG A 84 -2.00 4.67 12.27
CA ARG A 84 -2.96 5.61 11.70
C ARG A 84 -2.80 5.73 10.19
N VAL A 85 -1.56 5.72 9.72
CA VAL A 85 -1.29 5.77 8.30
C VAL A 85 -1.86 4.52 7.62
N CYS A 86 -1.72 3.35 8.24
CA CYS A 86 -2.26 2.12 7.69
C CYS A 86 -3.79 2.14 7.63
N GLU A 87 -4.44 2.76 8.62
CA GLU A 87 -5.90 2.88 8.59
C GLU A 87 -6.36 3.72 7.40
N ILE A 88 -5.70 4.84 7.18
CA ILE A 88 -6.04 5.69 6.04
C ILE A 88 -5.71 4.96 4.73
N CYS A 89 -4.59 4.26 4.70
CA CYS A 89 -4.20 3.50 3.52
C CYS A 89 -5.27 2.48 3.15
N ALA A 90 -5.84 1.80 4.15
CA ALA A 90 -6.91 0.84 3.90
C ALA A 90 -8.13 1.51 3.27
N GLU A 91 -8.50 2.69 3.75
CA GLU A 91 -9.63 3.42 3.18
C GLU A 91 -9.35 3.82 1.74
N VAL A 92 -8.15 4.29 1.47
CA VAL A 92 -7.77 4.71 0.12
C VAL A 92 -7.74 3.50 -0.82
N CYS A 93 -7.24 2.37 -0.35
CA CYS A 93 -7.20 1.16 -1.16
C CYS A 93 -8.60 0.65 -1.45
N ASP A 94 -9.51 0.73 -0.49
CA ASP A 94 -10.89 0.33 -0.71
C ASP A 94 -11.56 1.21 -1.76
N ALA A 95 -11.34 2.52 -1.69
CA ALA A 95 -11.90 3.43 -2.68
C ALA A 95 -11.36 3.13 -4.07
N CYS A 96 -10.08 2.79 -4.14
CA CYS A 96 -9.46 2.45 -5.41
C CYS A 96 -10.06 1.15 -5.97
N ALA A 97 -10.27 0.16 -5.10
CA ALA A 97 -10.85 -1.11 -5.53
C ALA A 97 -12.26 -0.90 -6.08
N VAL A 98 -13.05 -0.09 -5.41
CA VAL A 98 -14.41 0.20 -5.87
C VAL A 98 -14.37 0.87 -7.25
N SER A 99 -13.46 1.81 -7.43
CA SER A 99 -13.31 2.49 -8.72
C SER A 99 -12.95 1.51 -9.81
N CYS A 100 -12.04 0.57 -9.53
CA CYS A 100 -11.61 -0.41 -10.51
C CYS A 100 -12.72 -1.42 -10.83
N GLU A 101 -13.52 -1.78 -9.84
CA GLU A 101 -14.62 -2.73 -10.05
C GLU A 101 -15.60 -2.23 -11.09
N GLY A 102 -15.81 -0.92 -11.17
CA GLY A 102 -16.68 -0.35 -12.16
C GLY A 102 -16.27 -0.70 -13.57
N PHE A 103 -14.97 -0.77 -13.83
CA PHE A 103 -14.48 -1.10 -15.16
C PHE A 103 -14.49 -2.61 -15.42
N GLN A 104 -14.27 -3.40 -14.39
CA GLN A 104 -14.40 -4.83 -14.50
C GLN A 104 -15.80 -5.22 -14.95
N THR A 105 -16.80 -4.64 -14.31
CA THR A 105 -18.19 -4.89 -14.65
C THR A 105 -18.47 -4.48 -16.08
N THR A 106 -17.91 -3.38 -16.51
CA THR A 106 -18.11 -2.86 -17.85
C THR A 106 -17.61 -3.80 -18.92
N ARG A 107 -16.53 -4.53 -18.60
CA ARG A 107 -15.96 -5.43 -19.59
C ARG A 107 -16.79 -6.67 -19.86
N LEU A 108 -17.65 -6.99 -18.96
CA LEU A 108 -18.54 -8.13 -19.18
C LEU A 108 -19.64 -7.78 -20.12
#